data_ca29ad0d8b2f91610aa94b60ae2d8c5a
#
_entry.id   ca29ad0d8b2f91610aa94b60ae2d8c5a
#
_cell.length_a   1.000
_cell.length_b   1.000
_cell.length_c   1.000
_cell.angle_alpha   90.00
_cell.angle_beta   90.00
_cell.angle_gamma   90.00
#
_symmetry.space_group_name_H-M   'P 1'
#
loop_
_entity.id
_entity.type
_entity.pdbx_description
1 polymer ?
#
loop_
_entity_poly.entity_id
_entity_poly.type
_entity_poly.pdbx_seq_one_letter_code
_entity_poly.pdbx_strand_id
1 'polypeptide(L)'
;MEKEILKRLAEIEATEDVTIFYACESGSRAWGFPSADSDYDVRFTYLRKPAWYLSIDVEDKRDVIERPINDELDISGWDLRKALKLLWKSNPPLLEWLVSPIVYKETFSIADKLRNAVAEFYSPISSYHHYLHMAQGNYREFLRGDTVWVKKYFYVLRPLLAMKWIQSETAPVPIEFQVLVDRCVDKPELKLAIDDLLARKKAGQELDRQPKIAVISDFIEKELESLGNVVDLERRNKPDFEKLNALFRSALNEVAQDHRD
;
A
#
# COMPACT_ATOMS: atom_id res chain seq x y z
N MET A 1 -4.12 14.51 16.40
CA MET A 1 -3.79 13.15 15.98
C MET A 1 -2.29 12.94 15.70
N GLU A 2 -1.61 13.76 14.88
CA GLU A 2 -0.17 13.58 14.55
C GLU A 2 0.75 13.41 15.78
N LYS A 3 0.59 14.25 16.79
CA LYS A 3 1.35 14.11 18.06
C LYS A 3 1.11 12.77 18.77
N GLU A 4 -0.11 12.24 18.70
CA GLU A 4 -0.42 10.92 19.26
C GLU A 4 0.22 9.81 18.46
N ILE A 5 0.20 9.92 17.12
CA ILE A 5 0.87 8.96 16.22
C ILE A 5 2.37 8.90 16.53
N LEU A 6 3.04 10.06 16.59
CA LEU A 6 4.47 10.12 16.93
C LEU A 6 4.78 9.54 18.31
N LYS A 7 3.93 9.79 19.31
CA LYS A 7 4.05 9.19 20.64
C LYS A 7 3.94 7.66 20.58
N ARG A 8 2.95 7.13 19.84
CA ARG A 8 2.78 5.67 19.67
C ARG A 8 3.95 5.04 18.95
N LEU A 9 4.49 5.69 17.92
CA LEU A 9 5.69 5.20 17.24
C LEU A 9 6.89 5.13 18.20
N ALA A 10 7.11 6.15 19.03
CA ALA A 10 8.17 6.13 20.04
C ALA A 10 7.96 5.05 21.13
N GLU A 11 6.72 4.82 21.56
CA GLU A 11 6.37 3.72 22.47
C GLU A 11 6.70 2.34 21.83
N ILE A 12 6.42 2.18 20.52
CA ILE A 12 6.76 0.95 19.80
C ILE A 12 8.28 0.77 19.75
N GLU A 13 9.05 1.81 19.42
CA GLU A 13 10.52 1.72 19.41
C GLU A 13 11.05 1.24 20.75
N ALA A 14 10.57 1.81 21.86
CA ALA A 14 11.01 1.46 23.21
C ALA A 14 10.59 0.05 23.65
N THR A 15 9.37 -0.39 23.31
CA THR A 15 8.82 -1.68 23.79
C THR A 15 9.28 -2.86 22.94
N GLU A 16 9.54 -2.66 21.64
CA GLU A 16 9.94 -3.70 20.69
C GLU A 16 11.46 -3.75 20.46
N ASP A 17 12.21 -2.82 21.03
CA ASP A 17 13.66 -2.64 20.80
C ASP A 17 13.98 -2.57 19.30
N VAL A 18 13.33 -1.63 18.60
CA VAL A 18 13.48 -1.40 17.16
C VAL A 18 13.78 0.07 16.87
N THR A 19 14.33 0.34 15.70
CA THR A 19 14.48 1.69 15.15
C THR A 19 13.51 1.86 13.99
N ILE A 20 12.50 2.72 14.14
CA ILE A 20 11.58 3.09 13.06
C ILE A 20 12.25 4.17 12.21
N PHE A 21 12.60 3.85 10.97
CA PHE A 21 13.26 4.79 10.07
C PHE A 21 12.30 5.49 9.10
N TYR A 22 11.10 4.94 8.91
CA TYR A 22 10.07 5.53 8.06
C TYR A 22 8.67 5.21 8.59
N ALA A 23 7.79 6.21 8.65
CA ALA A 23 6.38 6.03 8.97
C ALA A 23 5.52 6.98 8.16
N CYS A 24 4.43 6.49 7.60
CA CYS A 24 3.54 7.23 6.73
C CYS A 24 2.07 6.89 6.95
N GLU A 25 1.19 7.71 6.39
CA GLU A 25 -0.22 7.41 6.24
C GLU A 25 -0.45 6.49 5.04
N SER A 26 -1.43 5.61 5.15
CA SER A 26 -1.92 4.73 4.10
C SER A 26 -3.44 4.91 3.91
N GLY A 27 -4.07 3.99 3.18
CA GLY A 27 -5.52 3.97 3.04
C GLY A 27 -6.14 5.22 2.44
N SER A 28 -7.37 5.53 2.83
CA SER A 28 -8.18 6.58 2.21
C SER A 28 -7.57 7.99 2.32
N ARG A 29 -6.80 8.27 3.38
CA ARG A 29 -6.11 9.55 3.58
C ARG A 29 -4.98 9.71 2.57
N ALA A 30 -4.18 8.70 2.38
CA ALA A 30 -3.10 8.69 1.38
C ALA A 30 -3.64 8.66 -0.05
N TRP A 31 -4.79 8.02 -0.29
CA TRP A 31 -5.42 7.97 -1.61
C TRP A 31 -6.16 9.26 -2.00
N GLY A 32 -6.27 10.24 -1.08
CA GLY A 32 -6.81 11.58 -1.35
C GLY A 32 -8.32 11.72 -1.20
N PHE A 33 -9.02 10.80 -0.52
CA PHE A 33 -10.46 10.91 -0.27
C PHE A 33 -10.88 10.55 1.18
N PRO A 34 -10.22 11.11 2.21
CA PRO A 34 -10.67 10.88 3.57
C PRO A 34 -12.04 11.53 3.81
N SER A 35 -12.84 10.94 4.68
CA SER A 35 -13.95 11.59 5.38
C SER A 35 -13.48 12.06 6.76
N ALA A 36 -14.32 12.84 7.44
CA ALA A 36 -13.99 13.33 8.78
C ALA A 36 -13.78 12.20 9.79
N ASP A 37 -14.49 11.10 9.61
CA ASP A 37 -14.48 9.86 10.40
C ASP A 37 -13.56 8.76 9.84
N SER A 38 -12.71 9.07 8.85
CA SER A 38 -11.76 8.09 8.34
C SER A 38 -10.70 7.77 9.39
N ASP A 39 -10.43 6.48 9.56
CA ASP A 39 -9.33 5.99 10.39
C ASP A 39 -7.98 6.53 9.92
N TYR A 40 -7.03 6.57 10.83
CA TYR A 40 -5.62 6.80 10.52
C TYR A 40 -4.92 5.46 10.34
N ASP A 41 -4.55 5.18 9.09
CA ASP A 41 -3.86 3.97 8.66
C ASP A 41 -2.34 4.18 8.71
N VAL A 42 -1.75 4.19 9.89
CA VAL A 42 -0.31 4.43 10.07
C VAL A 42 0.47 3.17 9.75
N ARG A 43 1.38 3.30 8.81
CA ARG A 43 2.26 2.22 8.37
C ARG A 43 3.71 2.63 8.56
N PHE A 44 4.54 1.71 9.08
CA PHE A 44 5.94 2.02 9.33
C PHE A 44 6.87 0.89 8.91
N THR A 45 8.13 1.24 8.70
CA THR A 45 9.22 0.28 8.48
C THR A 45 10.29 0.47 9.55
N TYR A 46 10.85 -0.64 10.01
CA TYR A 46 11.77 -0.65 11.13
C TYR A 46 12.96 -1.59 10.91
N LEU A 47 13.97 -1.39 11.73
CA LEU A 47 15.14 -2.27 11.86
C LEU A 47 15.27 -2.74 13.32
N ARG A 48 15.72 -3.97 13.48
CA ARG A 48 16.22 -4.52 14.75
C ARG A 48 17.74 -4.43 14.81
N LYS A 49 18.31 -4.63 15.99
CA LYS A 49 19.75 -4.72 16.18
C LYS A 49 20.35 -5.88 15.36
N PRO A 50 21.59 -5.76 14.86
CA PRO A 50 22.22 -6.81 14.04
C PRO A 50 22.19 -8.21 14.65
N ALA A 51 22.36 -8.33 15.96
CA ALA A 51 22.31 -9.62 16.65
C ALA A 51 20.98 -10.37 16.48
N TRP A 52 19.87 -9.65 16.32
CA TRP A 52 18.57 -10.25 16.08
C TRP A 52 18.52 -11.00 14.74
N TYR A 53 19.15 -10.44 13.69
CA TYR A 53 19.20 -11.03 12.35
C TYR A 53 20.19 -12.18 12.23
N LEU A 54 21.19 -12.24 13.13
CA LEU A 54 22.23 -13.27 13.15
C LEU A 54 21.87 -14.48 14.03
N SER A 55 20.65 -14.54 14.55
CA SER A 55 20.18 -15.70 15.30
C SER A 55 19.78 -16.85 14.37
N ILE A 56 19.97 -18.08 14.80
CA ILE A 56 19.69 -19.29 14.00
C ILE A 56 18.19 -19.50 13.73
N ASP A 57 17.33 -18.90 14.54
CA ASP A 57 15.87 -18.97 14.49
C ASP A 57 15.22 -17.74 13.80
N VAL A 58 15.99 -16.96 13.07
CA VAL A 58 15.52 -15.70 12.48
C VAL A 58 14.33 -15.85 11.53
N GLU A 59 14.21 -16.98 10.85
CA GLU A 59 13.08 -17.25 9.94
C GLU A 59 11.77 -17.55 10.69
N ASP A 60 11.83 -17.98 11.93
CA ASP A 60 10.68 -18.25 12.78
C ASP A 60 10.22 -16.98 13.54
N LYS A 61 11.04 -15.93 13.53
CA LYS A 61 10.72 -14.67 14.18
C LYS A 61 9.75 -13.84 13.37
N ARG A 62 8.83 -13.18 14.08
CA ARG A 62 7.84 -12.29 13.45
C ARG A 62 8.51 -11.05 12.87
N ASP A 63 8.25 -10.80 11.60
CA ASP A 63 8.76 -9.66 10.83
C ASP A 63 7.71 -8.53 10.65
N VAL A 64 6.65 -8.56 11.47
CA VAL A 64 5.57 -7.58 11.52
C VAL A 64 5.32 -7.17 12.95
N ILE A 65 5.14 -5.87 13.18
CA ILE A 65 4.62 -5.30 14.42
C ILE A 65 3.23 -4.74 14.12
N GLU A 66 2.22 -5.21 14.87
CA GLU A 66 0.85 -4.72 14.81
C GLU A 66 0.40 -4.33 16.21
N ARG A 67 -0.36 -3.27 16.29
CA ARG A 67 -1.04 -2.87 17.52
C ARG A 67 -2.54 -3.06 17.35
N PRO A 68 -3.27 -3.41 18.42
CA PRO A 68 -4.73 -3.44 18.38
C PRO A 68 -5.25 -2.09 17.88
N ILE A 69 -6.22 -2.13 16.98
CA ILE A 69 -6.91 -0.93 16.52
C ILE A 69 -7.57 -0.30 17.74
N ASN A 70 -7.25 0.97 17.97
CA ASN A 70 -7.75 1.73 19.11
C ASN A 70 -8.45 2.95 18.53
N ASP A 71 -9.76 3.03 18.73
CA ASP A 71 -10.63 4.09 18.22
C ASP A 71 -10.43 4.31 16.69
N GLU A 72 -9.71 5.38 16.32
CA GLU A 72 -9.51 5.80 14.94
C GLU A 72 -8.08 5.48 14.41
N LEU A 73 -7.28 4.70 15.15
CA LEU A 73 -5.86 4.52 14.84
C LEU A 73 -5.48 3.05 14.62
N ASP A 74 -5.14 2.72 13.38
CA ASP A 74 -4.57 1.44 12.97
C ASP A 74 -3.07 1.60 12.68
N ILE A 75 -2.22 1.00 13.54
CA ILE A 75 -0.76 1.09 13.43
C ILE A 75 -0.18 -0.29 13.18
N SER A 76 0.53 -0.44 12.04
CA SER A 76 1.28 -1.65 11.74
C SER A 76 2.57 -1.35 10.98
N GLY A 77 3.58 -2.20 11.15
CA GLY A 77 4.87 -2.00 10.53
C GLY A 77 5.56 -3.29 10.09
N TRP A 78 6.46 -3.13 9.15
CA TRP A 78 7.25 -4.22 8.58
C TRP A 78 8.74 -4.04 8.86
N ASP A 79 9.38 -5.15 9.23
CA ASP A 79 10.85 -5.22 9.28
C ASP A 79 11.45 -4.92 7.90
N LEU A 80 12.60 -4.24 7.86
CA LEU A 80 13.29 -3.90 6.60
C LEU A 80 13.57 -5.15 5.75
N ARG A 81 13.91 -6.27 6.36
CA ARG A 81 14.14 -7.53 5.63
C ARG A 81 12.86 -7.99 4.90
N LYS A 82 11.69 -7.86 5.55
CA LYS A 82 10.40 -8.08 4.91
C LYS A 82 10.12 -7.05 3.82
N ALA A 83 10.34 -5.77 4.08
CA ALA A 83 10.13 -4.70 3.10
C ALA A 83 10.97 -4.94 1.83
N LEU A 84 12.23 -5.34 1.95
CA LEU A 84 13.09 -5.70 0.81
C LEU A 84 12.57 -6.93 0.04
N LYS A 85 12.08 -7.96 0.74
CA LYS A 85 11.42 -9.10 0.09
C LYS A 85 10.13 -8.68 -0.66
N LEU A 86 9.38 -7.73 -0.12
CA LEU A 86 8.17 -7.16 -0.74
C LEU A 86 8.53 -6.27 -1.94
N LEU A 87 9.62 -5.48 -1.85
CA LEU A 87 10.15 -4.71 -2.98
C LEU A 87 10.53 -5.63 -4.14
N TRP A 88 11.26 -6.72 -3.85
CA TRP A 88 11.57 -7.75 -4.85
C TRP A 88 10.34 -8.31 -5.55
N LYS A 89 9.21 -8.42 -4.85
CA LYS A 89 7.94 -8.92 -5.37
C LYS A 89 7.09 -7.82 -6.02
N SER A 90 7.54 -6.57 -6.01
CA SER A 90 6.76 -5.39 -6.44
C SER A 90 5.41 -5.32 -5.74
N ASN A 91 5.43 -5.49 -4.43
CA ASN A 91 4.21 -5.50 -3.61
C ASN A 91 3.57 -4.11 -3.58
N PRO A 92 2.31 -3.94 -4.05
CA PRO A 92 1.67 -2.65 -4.13
C PRO A 92 1.62 -1.86 -2.81
N PRO A 93 1.20 -2.43 -1.66
CA PRO A 93 1.20 -1.70 -0.41
C PRO A 93 2.54 -1.07 -0.04
N LEU A 94 3.67 -1.78 -0.20
CA LEU A 94 4.98 -1.20 0.06
C LEU A 94 5.29 -0.04 -0.87
N LEU A 95 5.00 -0.21 -2.18
CA LEU A 95 5.24 0.84 -3.17
C LEU A 95 4.42 2.09 -2.86
N GLU A 96 3.17 1.93 -2.41
CA GLU A 96 2.30 3.02 -1.97
C GLU A 96 2.84 3.71 -0.72
N TRP A 97 3.31 2.95 0.28
CA TRP A 97 3.89 3.55 1.48
C TRP A 97 5.08 4.46 1.15
N LEU A 98 5.98 4.01 0.27
CA LEU A 98 7.19 4.77 -0.09
C LEU A 98 6.90 6.10 -0.79
N VAL A 99 5.71 6.28 -1.37
CA VAL A 99 5.27 7.49 -2.06
C VAL A 99 4.07 8.16 -1.39
N SER A 100 3.77 7.81 -0.15
CA SER A 100 2.69 8.43 0.61
C SER A 100 2.90 9.95 0.72
N PRO A 101 1.86 10.76 0.45
CA PRO A 101 1.96 12.21 0.58
C PRO A 101 2.00 12.70 2.02
N ILE A 102 1.71 11.80 2.98
CA ILE A 102 1.69 12.11 4.41
C ILE A 102 2.72 11.25 5.12
N VAL A 103 3.83 11.86 5.49
CA VAL A 103 4.95 11.21 6.19
C VAL A 103 5.01 11.70 7.63
N TYR A 104 4.96 10.80 8.59
CA TYR A 104 5.02 11.09 10.02
C TYR A 104 6.44 11.08 10.57
N LYS A 105 7.26 10.16 10.07
CA LYS A 105 8.66 10.02 10.48
C LYS A 105 9.48 9.56 9.29
N GLU A 106 10.61 10.21 9.07
CA GLU A 106 11.63 9.77 8.14
C GLU A 106 13.00 10.15 8.72
N THR A 107 13.81 9.14 9.00
CA THR A 107 15.16 9.28 9.55
C THR A 107 16.12 8.41 8.76
N PHE A 108 17.37 8.77 8.74
CA PHE A 108 18.40 8.10 7.93
C PHE A 108 18.14 8.23 6.41
N SER A 109 19.00 7.59 5.61
CA SER A 109 18.88 7.58 4.16
C SER A 109 18.12 6.35 3.60
N ILE A 110 17.55 5.52 4.50
CA ILE A 110 17.05 4.18 4.16
C ILE A 110 15.82 4.26 3.27
N ALA A 111 14.86 5.15 3.58
CA ALA A 111 13.65 5.31 2.78
C ALA A 111 13.97 5.80 1.36
N ASP A 112 14.91 6.75 1.21
CA ASP A 112 15.37 7.21 -0.10
C ASP A 112 16.07 6.10 -0.89
N LYS A 113 16.88 5.28 -0.24
CA LYS A 113 17.51 4.12 -0.89
C LYS A 113 16.44 3.14 -1.39
N LEU A 114 15.36 2.91 -0.62
CA LEU A 114 14.24 2.07 -1.04
C LEU A 114 13.50 2.68 -2.24
N ARG A 115 13.19 3.99 -2.22
CA ARG A 115 12.54 4.70 -3.35
C ARG A 115 13.38 4.58 -4.63
N ASN A 116 14.68 4.81 -4.53
CA ASN A 116 15.60 4.69 -5.66
C ASN A 116 15.67 3.26 -6.21
N ALA A 117 15.60 2.26 -5.35
CA ALA A 117 15.60 0.86 -5.76
C ALA A 117 14.30 0.46 -6.49
N VAL A 118 13.17 1.15 -6.27
CA VAL A 118 11.91 0.86 -6.98
C VAL A 118 12.12 0.85 -8.49
N ALA A 119 12.82 1.84 -9.06
CA ALA A 119 13.02 1.94 -10.50
C ALA A 119 13.71 0.69 -11.10
N GLU A 120 14.60 0.06 -10.34
CA GLU A 120 15.35 -1.12 -10.76
C GLU A 120 14.58 -2.43 -10.53
N PHE A 121 13.87 -2.54 -9.40
CA PHE A 121 13.22 -3.78 -8.97
C PHE A 121 11.75 -3.89 -9.36
N TYR A 122 11.13 -2.81 -9.83
CA TYR A 122 9.72 -2.82 -10.20
C TYR A 122 9.44 -3.77 -11.37
N SER A 123 8.50 -4.67 -11.15
CA SER A 123 7.99 -5.61 -12.14
C SER A 123 6.51 -5.32 -12.40
N PRO A 124 6.15 -4.72 -13.56
CA PRO A 124 4.76 -4.44 -13.90
C PRO A 124 3.87 -5.68 -13.80
N ILE A 125 4.33 -6.80 -14.32
CA ILE A 125 3.57 -8.06 -14.30
C ILE A 125 3.31 -8.58 -12.87
N SER A 126 4.31 -8.48 -11.98
CA SER A 126 4.13 -8.90 -10.59
C SER A 126 3.13 -8.00 -9.86
N SER A 127 3.24 -6.69 -10.05
CA SER A 127 2.33 -5.69 -9.48
C SER A 127 0.90 -5.88 -10.01
N TYR A 128 0.75 -6.13 -11.32
CA TYR A 128 -0.53 -6.43 -11.95
C TYR A 128 -1.24 -7.62 -11.30
N HIS A 129 -0.53 -8.74 -11.13
CA HIS A 129 -1.12 -9.94 -10.49
C HIS A 129 -1.51 -9.69 -9.03
N HIS A 130 -0.75 -8.89 -8.28
CA HIS A 130 -1.14 -8.48 -6.94
C HIS A 130 -2.47 -7.70 -6.95
N TYR A 131 -2.60 -6.69 -7.82
CA TYR A 131 -3.84 -5.91 -7.93
C TYR A 131 -5.01 -6.77 -8.41
N LEU A 132 -4.79 -7.71 -9.33
CA LEU A 132 -5.82 -8.66 -9.78
C LEU A 132 -6.38 -9.47 -8.60
N HIS A 133 -5.51 -10.06 -7.79
CA HIS A 133 -5.93 -10.84 -6.62
C HIS A 133 -6.66 -9.96 -5.59
N MET A 134 -6.21 -8.73 -5.37
CA MET A 134 -6.89 -7.77 -4.49
C MET A 134 -8.30 -7.44 -5.00
N ALA A 135 -8.44 -7.11 -6.29
CA ALA A 135 -9.72 -6.79 -6.89
C ALA A 135 -10.69 -7.97 -6.80
N GLN A 136 -10.25 -9.16 -7.22
CA GLN A 136 -11.06 -10.38 -7.18
C GLN A 136 -11.47 -10.79 -5.76
N GLY A 137 -10.55 -10.64 -4.78
CA GLY A 137 -10.82 -10.93 -3.38
C GLY A 137 -11.93 -10.04 -2.83
N ASN A 138 -11.74 -8.72 -2.93
CA ASN A 138 -12.71 -7.73 -2.44
C ASN A 138 -14.06 -7.81 -3.17
N TYR A 139 -14.06 -8.04 -4.50
CA TYR A 139 -15.29 -8.22 -5.25
C TYR A 139 -16.10 -9.44 -4.73
N ARG A 140 -15.44 -10.58 -4.55
CA ARG A 140 -16.11 -11.81 -4.07
C ARG A 140 -16.70 -11.65 -2.68
N GLU A 141 -16.03 -10.92 -1.81
CA GLU A 141 -16.41 -10.77 -0.41
C GLU A 141 -17.50 -9.71 -0.23
N PHE A 142 -17.44 -8.58 -0.96
CA PHE A 142 -18.24 -7.41 -0.62
C PHE A 142 -19.22 -6.93 -1.70
N LEU A 143 -19.00 -7.27 -2.98
CA LEU A 143 -19.74 -6.66 -4.09
C LEU A 143 -20.61 -7.64 -4.90
N ARG A 144 -20.76 -8.87 -4.43
CA ARG A 144 -21.68 -9.84 -5.06
C ARG A 144 -23.12 -9.61 -4.60
N GLY A 145 -24.07 -9.74 -5.56
CA GLY A 145 -25.52 -9.66 -5.31
C GLY A 145 -26.08 -8.27 -5.55
N ASP A 146 -27.37 -8.10 -5.20
CA ASP A 146 -28.10 -6.86 -5.46
C ASP A 146 -27.86 -5.79 -4.38
N THR A 147 -27.43 -6.20 -3.20
CA THR A 147 -27.10 -5.33 -2.06
C THR A 147 -25.63 -5.54 -1.68
N VAL A 148 -24.85 -4.48 -1.73
CA VAL A 148 -23.39 -4.50 -1.60
C VAL A 148 -22.89 -3.52 -0.54
N TRP A 149 -21.66 -3.71 -0.06
CA TRP A 149 -21.00 -2.75 0.79
C TRP A 149 -20.45 -1.59 -0.06
N VAL A 150 -21.17 -0.48 -0.12
CA VAL A 150 -20.89 0.62 -1.06
C VAL A 150 -19.50 1.22 -0.87
N LYS A 151 -19.02 1.38 0.37
CA LYS A 151 -17.64 1.85 0.62
C LYS A 151 -16.57 0.90 0.05
N LYS A 152 -16.90 -0.37 -0.18
CA LYS A 152 -15.96 -1.36 -0.72
C LYS A 152 -15.78 -1.27 -2.24
N TYR A 153 -16.59 -0.46 -2.93
CA TYR A 153 -16.31 -0.14 -4.33
C TYR A 153 -14.91 0.42 -4.54
N PHE A 154 -14.41 1.29 -3.64
CA PHE A 154 -13.06 1.84 -3.74
C PHE A 154 -11.97 0.77 -3.65
N TYR A 155 -12.18 -0.28 -2.84
CA TYR A 155 -11.23 -1.39 -2.67
C TYR A 155 -11.20 -2.35 -3.87
N VAL A 156 -12.17 -2.23 -4.80
CA VAL A 156 -12.18 -2.97 -6.08
C VAL A 156 -11.82 -2.06 -7.25
N LEU A 157 -12.37 -0.83 -7.29
CA LEU A 157 -12.06 0.14 -8.36
C LEU A 157 -10.57 0.49 -8.39
N ARG A 158 -9.98 0.79 -7.23
CA ARG A 158 -8.58 1.19 -7.18
C ARG A 158 -7.63 0.14 -7.75
N PRO A 159 -7.65 -1.14 -7.35
CA PRO A 159 -6.83 -2.15 -7.99
C PRO A 159 -7.16 -2.40 -9.47
N LEU A 160 -8.42 -2.30 -9.90
CA LEU A 160 -8.76 -2.41 -11.33
C LEU A 160 -8.17 -1.26 -12.15
N LEU A 161 -8.30 -0.02 -11.67
CA LEU A 161 -7.70 1.14 -12.34
C LEU A 161 -6.16 1.09 -12.30
N ALA A 162 -5.57 0.58 -11.22
CA ALA A 162 -4.14 0.32 -11.14
C ALA A 162 -3.67 -0.68 -12.21
N MET A 163 -4.44 -1.73 -12.46
CA MET A 163 -4.13 -2.68 -13.54
C MET A 163 -4.20 -2.03 -14.92
N LYS A 164 -5.20 -1.19 -15.17
CA LYS A 164 -5.31 -0.40 -16.42
C LYS A 164 -4.14 0.57 -16.58
N TRP A 165 -3.72 1.23 -15.50
CA TRP A 165 -2.53 2.06 -15.47
C TRP A 165 -1.28 1.28 -15.88
N ILE A 166 -1.04 0.12 -15.28
CA ILE A 166 0.13 -0.73 -15.58
C ILE A 166 0.14 -1.16 -17.04
N GLN A 167 -1.03 -1.43 -17.63
CA GLN A 167 -1.12 -1.81 -19.05
C GLN A 167 -0.77 -0.65 -20.00
N SER A 168 -1.08 0.59 -19.63
CA SER A 168 -0.81 1.76 -20.48
C SER A 168 0.55 2.40 -20.23
N GLU A 169 1.00 2.49 -18.98
CA GLU A 169 2.16 3.29 -18.58
C GLU A 169 3.39 2.44 -18.20
N THR A 170 3.22 1.15 -17.87
CA THR A 170 4.28 0.26 -17.38
C THR A 170 5.11 0.80 -16.21
N ALA A 171 4.64 1.87 -15.57
CA ALA A 171 5.26 2.58 -14.45
C ALA A 171 4.61 2.19 -13.11
N PRO A 172 5.26 2.45 -11.96
CA PRO A 172 4.61 2.34 -10.66
C PRO A 172 3.30 3.12 -10.60
N VAL A 173 2.32 2.54 -9.94
CA VAL A 173 0.96 3.10 -9.86
C VAL A 173 0.95 4.32 -8.94
N PRO A 174 0.35 5.44 -9.35
CA PRO A 174 0.19 6.61 -8.48
C PRO A 174 -0.69 6.29 -7.27
N ILE A 175 -0.40 6.95 -6.14
CA ILE A 175 -1.14 6.70 -4.91
C ILE A 175 -2.53 7.36 -4.92
N GLU A 176 -2.66 8.54 -5.51
CA GLU A 176 -3.89 9.31 -5.56
C GLU A 176 -4.93 8.63 -6.46
N PHE A 177 -6.09 8.36 -5.89
CA PHE A 177 -7.17 7.70 -6.60
C PHE A 177 -7.71 8.52 -7.77
N GLN A 178 -7.78 9.86 -7.62
CA GLN A 178 -8.29 10.74 -8.67
C GLN A 178 -7.42 10.68 -9.94
N VAL A 179 -6.09 10.57 -9.79
CA VAL A 179 -5.17 10.42 -10.93
C VAL A 179 -5.49 9.14 -11.73
N LEU A 180 -5.80 8.05 -11.03
CA LEU A 180 -6.22 6.81 -11.68
C LEU A 180 -7.57 6.95 -12.40
N VAL A 181 -8.54 7.62 -11.78
CA VAL A 181 -9.86 7.88 -12.40
C VAL A 181 -9.69 8.72 -13.66
N ASP A 182 -8.93 9.81 -13.58
CA ASP A 182 -8.75 10.73 -14.70
C ASP A 182 -8.04 10.10 -15.89
N ARG A 183 -7.11 9.19 -15.64
CA ARG A 183 -6.31 8.53 -16.68
C ARG A 183 -6.95 7.25 -17.25
N CYS A 184 -7.67 6.49 -16.42
CA CYS A 184 -8.10 5.14 -16.77
C CYS A 184 -9.61 5.00 -16.98
N VAL A 185 -10.41 6.05 -16.78
CA VAL A 185 -11.85 6.04 -16.98
C VAL A 185 -12.23 6.94 -18.13
N ASP A 186 -12.55 6.33 -19.29
CA ASP A 186 -12.92 7.07 -20.52
C ASP A 186 -14.41 7.40 -20.61
N LYS A 187 -15.26 6.59 -19.94
CA LYS A 187 -16.72 6.74 -20.03
C LYS A 187 -17.23 7.84 -19.10
N PRO A 188 -17.85 8.93 -19.63
CA PRO A 188 -18.36 10.03 -18.82
C PRO A 188 -19.36 9.60 -17.73
N GLU A 189 -20.26 8.66 -18.04
CA GLU A 189 -21.27 8.17 -17.10
C GLU A 189 -20.64 7.42 -15.92
N LEU A 190 -19.57 6.65 -16.15
CA LEU A 190 -18.82 5.96 -15.10
C LEU A 190 -18.04 6.96 -14.24
N LYS A 191 -17.39 7.94 -14.88
CA LYS A 191 -16.67 9.00 -14.17
C LYS A 191 -17.59 9.78 -13.24
N LEU A 192 -18.77 10.20 -13.73
CA LEU A 192 -19.77 10.87 -12.92
C LEU A 192 -20.24 10.01 -11.72
N ALA A 193 -20.47 8.72 -11.93
CA ALA A 193 -20.87 7.82 -10.85
C ALA A 193 -19.78 7.63 -9.79
N ILE A 194 -18.49 7.58 -10.20
CA ILE A 194 -17.36 7.52 -9.29
C ILE A 194 -17.19 8.84 -8.52
N ASP A 195 -17.32 9.98 -9.20
CA ASP A 195 -17.22 11.31 -8.59
C ASP A 195 -18.34 11.55 -7.57
N ASP A 196 -19.61 11.11 -7.87
CA ASP A 196 -20.70 11.13 -6.89
C ASP A 196 -20.37 10.27 -5.65
N LEU A 197 -19.89 9.05 -5.87
CA LEU A 197 -19.52 8.17 -4.78
C LEU A 197 -18.38 8.76 -3.92
N LEU A 198 -17.40 9.39 -4.54
CA LEU A 198 -16.31 10.12 -3.84
C LEU A 198 -16.86 11.31 -3.03
N ALA A 199 -17.78 12.09 -3.61
CA ALA A 199 -18.39 13.21 -2.91
C ALA A 199 -19.17 12.74 -1.67
N ARG A 200 -19.94 11.67 -1.80
CA ARG A 200 -20.68 11.05 -0.69
C ARG A 200 -19.72 10.54 0.39
N LYS A 201 -18.61 9.89 0.01
CA LYS A 201 -17.57 9.42 0.97
C LYS A 201 -16.94 10.59 1.71
N LYS A 202 -16.52 11.64 1.01
CA LYS A 202 -15.91 12.85 1.61
C LYS A 202 -16.88 13.61 2.53
N ALA A 203 -18.16 13.57 2.22
CA ALA A 203 -19.22 14.16 3.05
C ALA A 203 -19.55 13.34 4.32
N GLY A 204 -18.90 12.20 4.54
CA GLY A 204 -19.15 11.34 5.69
C GLY A 204 -20.52 10.63 5.64
N GLN A 205 -21.09 10.45 4.44
CA GLN A 205 -22.35 9.70 4.32
C GLN A 205 -22.10 8.22 4.62
N GLU A 206 -23.07 7.58 5.28
CA GLU A 206 -23.05 6.13 5.46
C GLU A 206 -23.03 5.42 4.10
N LEU A 207 -21.95 4.69 3.83
CA LEU A 207 -21.74 3.88 2.64
C LEU A 207 -21.74 2.38 2.99
N ASP A 208 -22.70 2.00 3.82
CA ASP A 208 -22.90 0.61 4.25
C ASP A 208 -23.57 -0.22 3.17
N ARG A 209 -24.33 -1.23 3.55
CA ARG A 209 -25.04 -2.09 2.60
C ARG A 209 -26.21 -1.36 1.95
N GLN A 210 -26.13 -1.16 0.65
CA GLN A 210 -27.11 -0.48 -0.18
C GLN A 210 -27.29 -1.24 -1.51
N PRO A 211 -28.33 -0.95 -2.31
CA PRO A 211 -28.44 -1.45 -3.66
C PRO A 211 -27.19 -1.12 -4.48
N LYS A 212 -26.77 -2.04 -5.35
CA LYS A 212 -25.60 -1.84 -6.19
C LYS A 212 -25.78 -0.62 -7.11
N ILE A 213 -24.65 0.11 -7.33
CA ILE A 213 -24.58 1.19 -8.30
C ILE A 213 -24.32 0.55 -9.67
N ALA A 214 -25.37 0.41 -10.49
CA ALA A 214 -25.34 -0.38 -11.71
C ALA A 214 -24.14 -0.05 -12.60
N VAL A 215 -23.92 1.23 -12.93
CA VAL A 215 -22.81 1.67 -13.80
C VAL A 215 -21.43 1.24 -13.29
N ILE A 216 -21.21 1.31 -11.97
CA ILE A 216 -19.94 0.91 -11.36
C ILE A 216 -19.84 -0.62 -11.32
N SER A 217 -20.91 -1.31 -10.94
CA SER A 217 -20.92 -2.77 -10.86
C SER A 217 -20.71 -3.42 -12.22
N ASP A 218 -21.40 -2.95 -13.26
CA ASP A 218 -21.25 -3.45 -14.63
C ASP A 218 -19.84 -3.23 -15.17
N PHE A 219 -19.22 -2.08 -14.83
CA PHE A 219 -17.81 -1.83 -15.16
C PHE A 219 -16.89 -2.84 -14.47
N ILE A 220 -17.04 -3.02 -13.15
CA ILE A 220 -16.21 -3.94 -12.37
C ILE A 220 -16.36 -5.37 -12.90
N GLU A 221 -17.57 -5.85 -13.12
CA GLU A 221 -17.84 -7.20 -13.60
C GLU A 221 -17.20 -7.43 -14.98
N LYS A 222 -17.39 -6.49 -15.90
CA LYS A 222 -16.79 -6.54 -17.23
C LYS A 222 -15.27 -6.52 -17.20
N GLU A 223 -14.65 -5.66 -16.39
CA GLU A 223 -13.19 -5.59 -16.29
C GLU A 223 -12.64 -6.89 -15.67
N LEU A 224 -13.24 -7.42 -14.61
CA LEU A 224 -12.81 -8.67 -13.99
C LEU A 224 -12.89 -9.88 -14.95
N GLU A 225 -13.86 -9.91 -15.85
CA GLU A 225 -13.96 -10.92 -16.89
C GLU A 225 -12.88 -10.77 -17.97
N SER A 226 -12.59 -9.53 -18.36
CA SER A 226 -11.61 -9.24 -19.44
C SER A 226 -10.17 -9.36 -18.97
N LEU A 227 -9.85 -8.91 -17.76
CA LEU A 227 -8.48 -8.84 -17.23
C LEU A 227 -7.93 -10.20 -16.77
N GLY A 228 -8.76 -11.23 -16.65
CA GLY A 228 -8.33 -12.62 -16.42
C GLY A 228 -7.65 -13.26 -17.63
N ASN A 229 -7.78 -12.68 -18.81
CA ASN A 229 -7.24 -13.20 -20.06
C ASN A 229 -6.04 -12.38 -20.52
N VAL A 230 -4.86 -12.97 -20.36
CA VAL A 230 -3.56 -12.63 -20.98
C VAL A 230 -3.19 -11.14 -20.98
N VAL A 231 -2.29 -10.79 -20.11
CA VAL A 231 -1.60 -9.49 -20.16
C VAL A 231 -0.26 -9.72 -20.85
N ASP A 232 -0.08 -9.13 -22.02
CA ASP A 232 1.21 -9.08 -22.73
C ASP A 232 2.08 -7.97 -22.07
N LEU A 233 2.45 -8.20 -20.81
CA LEU A 233 3.37 -7.33 -20.10
C LEU A 233 4.79 -7.88 -20.19
N GLU A 234 5.72 -7.01 -20.56
CA GLU A 234 7.12 -7.36 -20.66
C GLU A 234 7.65 -7.94 -19.34
N ARG A 235 8.21 -9.14 -19.40
CA ARG A 235 8.92 -9.74 -18.28
C ARG A 235 10.32 -9.16 -18.20
N ARG A 236 10.51 -8.20 -17.29
CA ARG A 236 11.84 -7.71 -16.98
C ARG A 236 12.64 -8.77 -16.21
N ASN A 237 13.89 -8.97 -16.58
CA ASN A 237 14.81 -9.74 -15.75
C ASN A 237 14.99 -9.01 -14.44
N LYS A 238 14.78 -9.72 -13.33
CA LYS A 238 15.03 -9.14 -12.01
C LYS A 238 16.53 -8.91 -11.81
N PRO A 239 16.91 -7.78 -11.21
CA PRO A 239 18.31 -7.54 -10.84
C PRO A 239 18.84 -8.61 -9.88
N ASP A 240 20.14 -8.60 -9.64
CA ASP A 240 20.74 -9.47 -8.63
C ASP A 240 20.17 -9.15 -7.24
N PHE A 241 19.73 -10.19 -6.55
CA PHE A 241 19.24 -10.07 -5.16
C PHE A 241 20.31 -9.53 -4.21
N GLU A 242 21.58 -9.68 -4.55
CA GLU A 242 22.71 -9.15 -3.77
C GLU A 242 22.66 -7.63 -3.61
N LYS A 243 22.05 -6.89 -4.55
CA LYS A 243 21.84 -5.45 -4.38
C LYS A 243 20.93 -5.12 -3.20
N LEU A 244 19.87 -5.91 -2.98
CA LEU A 244 19.01 -5.76 -1.80
C LEU A 244 19.73 -6.17 -0.51
N ASN A 245 20.56 -7.20 -0.55
CA ASN A 245 21.41 -7.57 0.57
C ASN A 245 22.41 -6.46 0.92
N ALA A 246 23.01 -5.82 -0.07
CA ALA A 246 23.92 -4.68 0.13
C ALA A 246 23.18 -3.49 0.76
N LEU A 247 21.96 -3.18 0.29
CA LEU A 247 21.11 -2.14 0.89
C LEU A 247 20.80 -2.47 2.35
N PHE A 248 20.41 -3.71 2.64
CA PHE A 248 20.13 -4.16 4.01
C PHE A 248 21.33 -3.98 4.94
N ARG A 249 22.53 -4.43 4.53
CA ARG A 249 23.75 -4.26 5.31
C ARG A 249 24.12 -2.78 5.50
N SER A 250 23.95 -1.96 4.45
CA SER A 250 24.18 -0.51 4.53
C SER A 250 23.26 0.15 5.56
N ALA A 251 21.97 -0.23 5.58
CA ALA A 251 21.01 0.29 6.54
C ALA A 251 21.35 -0.09 7.99
N LEU A 252 21.74 -1.34 8.22
CA LEU A 252 22.20 -1.79 9.55
C LEU A 252 23.41 -1.01 10.04
N ASN A 253 24.38 -0.74 9.16
CA ASN A 253 25.58 0.02 9.51
C ASN A 253 25.24 1.49 9.81
N GLU A 254 24.35 2.11 9.04
CA GLU A 254 23.93 3.51 9.22
C GLU A 254 23.28 3.72 10.59
N VAL A 255 22.33 2.86 10.96
CA VAL A 255 21.67 2.92 12.28
C VAL A 255 22.63 2.59 13.42
N ALA A 256 23.56 1.64 13.23
CA ALA A 256 24.53 1.29 14.27
C ALA A 256 25.58 2.39 14.53
N GLN A 257 25.84 3.27 13.58
CA GLN A 257 26.73 4.42 13.76
C GLN A 257 26.06 5.54 14.57
N ASP A 258 24.79 5.83 14.28
CA ASP A 258 24.00 6.85 14.99
C ASP A 258 23.87 6.56 16.50
N HIS A 259 23.81 5.29 16.88
CA HIS A 259 23.74 4.89 18.29
C HIS A 259 25.10 4.97 19.04
N ARG A 260 26.19 5.35 18.36
CA ARG A 260 27.53 5.48 18.98
C ARG A 260 27.94 6.92 19.25
N ASP A 261 27.30 7.85 18.57
CA ASP A 261 27.43 9.29 18.74
C ASP A 261 26.47 9.82 19.79
#